data_a1392fefa01103cd8fc12bfe5704cbad
#
_entry.id   a1392fefa01103cd8fc12bfe5704cbad
#
_cell.length_a   1.000
_cell.length_b   1.000
_cell.length_c   1.000
_cell.angle_alpha   90.00
_cell.angle_beta   90.00
_cell.angle_gamma   90.00
#
_symmetry.space_group_name_H-M   'P 1'
#
loop_
_entity.id
_entity.type
_entity.pdbx_description
1 polymer ?
#
loop_
_entity_poly.entity_id
_entity_poly.type
_entity_poly.pdbx_seq_one_letter_code
_entity_poly.pdbx_strand_id
1 'polypeptide(L)'
;GLKTGKIINEEEVILSLAKTIEDAEAETNLKINSAYVTIPGKYVTIVQNSITKDIKDKYSGISVRDVQNAIMQVKDIDIPEGQTLIDIVPDKIVLENGTIVADPVGNLSSSFTISAQVILADKEYVRQLHGIFKKVGLEVDGIVPVALAERNLILDKNELHDNIMILDIGAGNTYIGVFEVTTFLYTNSIPVGGDNITNDIALVLNISEEEADKLKRQYGLALKSFIDNDNDIILKKSKRTAKNKIIKRSELIEIIEARVEEIFSIVNREITSQGIKAKINNVVLTGQGIVNINKSDVAGKICLNIPVKISTGRAISTVKPAYR
;
A
#
# COMPACT_ATOMS: atom_id res chain seq x y z
N GLY A 1 -2.52 -14.05 14.16
CA GLY A 1 -1.23 -14.54 13.66
C GLY A 1 -0.37 -13.45 13.03
N LEU A 2 -0.99 -12.37 12.52
CA LEU A 2 -0.27 -11.20 11.98
C LEU A 2 -0.33 -10.03 12.96
N LYS A 3 0.80 -9.34 13.16
CA LYS A 3 0.83 -8.08 13.91
C LYS A 3 1.77 -7.09 13.22
N THR A 4 1.25 -5.91 12.87
CA THR A 4 2.01 -4.84 12.19
C THR A 4 2.81 -5.35 10.98
N GLY A 5 2.19 -6.20 10.15
CA GLY A 5 2.80 -6.79 8.96
C GLY A 5 3.91 -7.83 9.23
N LYS A 6 4.04 -8.33 10.47
CA LYS A 6 4.90 -9.47 10.82
C LYS A 6 4.05 -10.71 11.09
N ILE A 7 4.53 -11.85 10.68
CA ILE A 7 3.98 -13.16 11.06
C ILE A 7 4.50 -13.47 12.46
N ILE A 8 3.62 -13.42 13.47
CA ILE A 8 3.97 -13.69 14.87
C ILE A 8 3.52 -15.07 15.34
N ASN A 9 2.48 -15.61 14.69
CA ASN A 9 1.99 -16.96 14.90
C ASN A 9 1.55 -17.56 13.56
N GLU A 10 2.36 -18.43 13.01
CA GLU A 10 2.13 -19.02 11.68
C GLU A 10 0.87 -19.92 11.65
N GLU A 11 0.60 -20.66 12.73
CA GLU A 11 -0.58 -21.54 12.81
C GLU A 11 -1.88 -20.74 12.74
N GLU A 12 -1.96 -19.60 13.45
CA GLU A 12 -3.12 -18.72 13.38
C GLU A 12 -3.30 -18.10 11.98
N VAL A 13 -2.20 -17.77 11.29
CA VAL A 13 -2.28 -17.28 9.90
C VAL A 13 -2.81 -18.36 8.97
N ILE A 14 -2.32 -19.60 9.11
CA ILE A 14 -2.78 -20.76 8.32
C ILE A 14 -4.27 -20.99 8.54
N LEU A 15 -4.73 -21.03 9.79
CA LEU A 15 -6.15 -21.24 10.11
C LEU A 15 -7.04 -20.13 9.55
N SER A 16 -6.61 -18.87 9.69
CA SER A 16 -7.36 -17.73 9.16
C SER A 16 -7.41 -17.76 7.63
N LEU A 17 -6.30 -18.08 6.97
CA LEU A 17 -6.23 -18.18 5.52
C LEU A 17 -7.08 -19.34 4.99
N ALA A 18 -6.98 -20.52 5.60
CA ALA A 18 -7.79 -21.69 5.23
C ALA A 18 -9.29 -21.38 5.29
N LYS A 19 -9.74 -20.72 6.38
CA LYS A 19 -11.12 -20.29 6.53
C LYS A 19 -11.54 -19.29 5.44
N THR A 20 -10.68 -18.30 5.15
CA THR A 20 -10.97 -17.30 4.11
C THR A 20 -11.14 -17.94 2.73
N ILE A 21 -10.31 -18.95 2.41
CA ILE A 21 -10.40 -19.70 1.16
C ILE A 21 -11.71 -20.50 1.11
N GLU A 22 -12.03 -21.22 2.19
CA GLU A 22 -13.27 -21.99 2.30
C GLU A 22 -14.51 -21.11 2.11
N ASP A 23 -14.55 -19.94 2.78
CA ASP A 23 -15.63 -18.98 2.67
C ASP A 23 -15.76 -18.44 1.23
N ALA A 24 -14.64 -18.11 0.58
CA ALA A 24 -14.61 -17.62 -0.78
C ALA A 24 -15.03 -18.70 -1.81
N GLU A 25 -14.57 -19.94 -1.65
CA GLU A 25 -14.98 -21.07 -2.49
C GLU A 25 -16.47 -21.37 -2.32
N ALA A 26 -16.99 -21.33 -1.08
CA ALA A 26 -18.41 -21.56 -0.81
C ALA A 26 -19.29 -20.46 -1.44
N GLU A 27 -18.84 -19.21 -1.41
CA GLU A 27 -19.61 -18.10 -1.96
C GLU A 27 -19.59 -18.04 -3.49
N THR A 28 -18.44 -18.34 -4.10
CA THR A 28 -18.26 -18.28 -5.56
C THR A 28 -18.61 -19.60 -6.27
N ASN A 29 -18.65 -20.70 -5.54
CA ASN A 29 -18.74 -22.08 -6.06
C ASN A 29 -17.59 -22.39 -7.06
N LEU A 30 -16.42 -21.77 -6.84
CA LEU A 30 -15.20 -22.00 -7.60
C LEU A 30 -14.11 -22.56 -6.69
N LYS A 31 -13.28 -23.46 -7.24
CA LYS A 31 -12.08 -23.95 -6.53
C LYS A 31 -10.94 -22.97 -6.72
N ILE A 32 -10.28 -22.61 -5.60
CA ILE A 32 -9.11 -21.71 -5.60
C ILE A 32 -7.86 -22.55 -5.45
N ASN A 33 -6.99 -22.55 -6.46
CA ASN A 33 -5.75 -23.36 -6.46
C ASN A 33 -4.49 -22.51 -6.32
N SER A 34 -4.55 -21.23 -6.64
CA SER A 34 -3.41 -20.30 -6.59
C SER A 34 -3.85 -18.89 -6.24
N ALA A 35 -2.88 -18.06 -5.83
CA ALA A 35 -3.12 -16.67 -5.52
C ALA A 35 -1.88 -15.79 -5.74
N TYR A 36 -2.10 -14.52 -6.07
CA TYR A 36 -1.10 -13.48 -5.86
C TYR A 36 -1.10 -13.03 -4.42
N VAL A 37 0.09 -12.79 -3.86
CA VAL A 37 0.26 -12.43 -2.45
C VAL A 37 0.91 -11.07 -2.35
N THR A 38 0.35 -10.18 -1.53
CA THR A 38 0.98 -8.87 -1.30
C THR A 38 2.03 -8.94 -0.19
N ILE A 39 3.09 -8.12 -0.35
CA ILE A 39 4.17 -7.99 0.64
C ILE A 39 4.25 -6.55 1.16
N PRO A 40 4.39 -6.33 2.49
CA PRO A 40 4.58 -5.01 3.06
C PRO A 40 5.87 -4.35 2.56
N GLY A 41 5.80 -3.03 2.26
CA GLY A 41 6.91 -2.28 1.69
C GLY A 41 8.22 -2.33 2.48
N LYS A 42 8.15 -2.45 3.81
CA LYS A 42 9.36 -2.57 4.66
C LYS A 42 10.24 -3.80 4.36
N TYR A 43 9.71 -4.81 3.68
CA TYR A 43 10.43 -6.00 3.24
C TYR A 43 10.88 -5.92 1.79
N VAL A 44 10.66 -4.78 1.13
CA VAL A 44 10.90 -4.60 -0.30
C VAL A 44 12.04 -3.62 -0.52
N THR A 45 12.92 -3.95 -1.48
CA THR A 45 13.96 -3.07 -2.00
C THR A 45 13.74 -2.92 -3.50
N ILE A 46 13.75 -1.68 -3.98
CA ILE A 46 13.61 -1.36 -5.41
C ILE A 46 14.97 -0.96 -5.93
N VAL A 47 15.46 -1.69 -6.94
CA VAL A 47 16.72 -1.39 -7.63
C VAL A 47 16.39 -0.99 -9.06
N GLN A 48 16.80 0.22 -9.46
CA GLN A 48 16.70 0.61 -10.87
C GLN A 48 17.88 0.03 -11.63
N ASN A 49 17.59 -0.67 -12.72
CA ASN A 49 18.60 -1.15 -13.64
C ASN A 49 18.23 -0.80 -15.08
N SER A 50 19.24 -0.59 -15.91
CA SER A 50 19.05 -0.30 -17.33
C SER A 50 20.15 -0.95 -18.16
N ILE A 51 19.74 -1.50 -19.28
CA ILE A 51 20.63 -2.18 -20.21
C ILE A 51 20.46 -1.57 -21.59
N THR A 52 21.56 -1.19 -22.21
CA THR A 52 21.61 -0.79 -23.62
C THR A 52 22.01 -2.00 -24.45
N LYS A 53 21.17 -2.34 -25.41
CA LYS A 53 21.39 -3.43 -26.35
C LYS A 53 21.70 -2.90 -27.72
N ASP A 54 22.90 -3.23 -28.24
CA ASP A 54 23.28 -2.93 -29.60
C ASP A 54 22.64 -3.94 -30.59
N ILE A 55 22.14 -3.43 -31.71
CA ILE A 55 21.53 -4.18 -32.79
C ILE A 55 22.53 -4.33 -33.92
N LYS A 56 22.88 -5.57 -34.23
CA LYS A 56 23.91 -5.89 -35.26
C LYS A 56 23.53 -5.42 -36.65
N ASP A 57 22.26 -5.57 -37.02
CA ASP A 57 21.73 -5.09 -38.29
C ASP A 57 20.62 -4.07 -38.05
N LYS A 58 20.97 -2.79 -38.09
CA LYS A 58 20.05 -1.68 -37.90
C LYS A 58 18.93 -1.57 -38.95
N TYR A 59 19.07 -2.26 -40.06
CA TYR A 59 18.09 -2.23 -41.16
C TYR A 59 17.02 -3.33 -41.02
N SER A 60 17.29 -4.39 -40.28
CA SER A 60 16.31 -5.47 -40.03
C SER A 60 15.30 -5.12 -38.91
N GLY A 61 15.55 -4.05 -38.20
CA GLY A 61 14.74 -3.68 -37.03
C GLY A 61 15.00 -4.51 -35.78
N ILE A 62 14.56 -4.02 -34.65
CA ILE A 62 14.68 -4.69 -33.35
C ILE A 62 13.82 -5.93 -33.35
N SER A 63 14.40 -7.10 -33.07
CA SER A 63 13.66 -8.36 -32.99
C SER A 63 13.11 -8.64 -31.60
N VAL A 64 12.10 -9.50 -31.49
CA VAL A 64 11.57 -10.02 -30.22
C VAL A 64 12.70 -10.65 -29.37
N ARG A 65 13.65 -11.36 -30.03
CA ARG A 65 14.79 -11.98 -29.37
C ARG A 65 15.75 -10.97 -28.75
N ASP A 66 15.95 -9.80 -29.39
CA ASP A 66 16.77 -8.73 -28.83
C ASP A 66 16.14 -8.16 -27.54
N VAL A 67 14.83 -7.95 -27.56
CA VAL A 67 14.08 -7.49 -26.39
C VAL A 67 14.13 -8.51 -25.26
N GLN A 68 13.89 -9.80 -25.56
CA GLN A 68 13.97 -10.87 -24.56
C GLN A 68 15.37 -10.96 -23.93
N ASN A 69 16.43 -10.87 -24.75
CA ASN A 69 17.79 -10.87 -24.24
C ASN A 69 18.09 -9.66 -23.37
N ALA A 70 17.61 -8.48 -23.72
CA ALA A 70 17.79 -7.27 -22.91
C ALA A 70 17.05 -7.39 -21.56
N ILE A 71 15.82 -7.91 -21.54
CA ILE A 71 15.07 -8.19 -20.30
C ILE A 71 15.80 -9.20 -19.42
N MET A 72 16.40 -10.26 -20.03
CA MET A 72 17.22 -11.20 -19.27
C MET A 72 18.45 -10.55 -18.63
N GLN A 73 19.10 -9.63 -19.33
CA GLN A 73 20.27 -8.89 -18.82
C GLN A 73 19.88 -7.88 -17.72
N VAL A 74 18.68 -7.29 -17.78
CA VAL A 74 18.18 -6.40 -16.72
C VAL A 74 18.03 -7.15 -15.39
N LYS A 75 17.77 -8.47 -15.42
CA LYS A 75 17.68 -9.32 -14.23
C LYS A 75 19.04 -9.63 -13.60
N ASP A 76 20.10 -9.52 -14.38
CA ASP A 76 21.46 -9.87 -13.96
C ASP A 76 22.05 -8.74 -13.12
N ILE A 77 21.63 -8.67 -11.87
CA ILE A 77 22.13 -7.76 -10.85
C ILE A 77 22.69 -8.55 -9.67
N ASP A 78 23.63 -7.97 -8.97
CA ASP A 78 24.11 -8.52 -7.71
C ASP A 78 22.99 -8.40 -6.66
N ILE A 79 22.37 -9.53 -6.29
CA ILE A 79 21.33 -9.58 -5.26
C ILE A 79 22.01 -9.63 -3.89
N PRO A 80 21.77 -8.65 -2.99
CA PRO A 80 22.35 -8.65 -1.65
C PRO A 80 21.98 -9.91 -0.86
N GLU A 81 22.87 -10.34 0.04
CA GLU A 81 22.61 -11.45 0.93
C GLU A 81 21.32 -11.19 1.75
N GLY A 82 20.50 -12.21 1.91
CA GLY A 82 19.20 -12.10 2.60
C GLY A 82 18.06 -11.55 1.76
N GLN A 83 18.30 -11.20 0.49
CA GLN A 83 17.25 -10.77 -0.44
C GLN A 83 17.01 -11.79 -1.55
N THR A 84 15.86 -11.68 -2.19
CA THR A 84 15.49 -12.49 -3.37
C THR A 84 14.71 -11.63 -4.35
N LEU A 85 14.85 -11.93 -5.65
CA LEU A 85 14.06 -11.30 -6.70
C LEU A 85 12.61 -11.80 -6.61
N ILE A 86 11.65 -10.88 -6.59
CA ILE A 86 10.22 -11.21 -6.62
C ILE A 86 9.54 -10.75 -7.90
N ASP A 87 9.97 -9.61 -8.49
CA ASP A 87 9.35 -9.10 -9.72
C ASP A 87 10.29 -8.16 -10.48
N ILE A 88 9.97 -7.90 -11.75
CA ILE A 88 10.63 -6.89 -12.59
C ILE A 88 9.55 -6.07 -13.27
N VAL A 89 9.52 -4.79 -12.95
CA VAL A 89 8.57 -3.83 -13.50
C VAL A 89 9.27 -3.01 -14.59
N PRO A 90 8.93 -3.20 -15.89
CA PRO A 90 9.45 -2.35 -16.95
C PRO A 90 9.06 -0.90 -16.72
N ASP A 91 10.00 0.02 -16.95
CA ASP A 91 9.79 1.46 -16.81
C ASP A 91 9.65 2.10 -18.20
N LYS A 92 10.74 2.19 -18.94
CA LYS A 92 10.77 2.80 -20.27
C LYS A 92 11.74 2.10 -21.21
N ILE A 93 11.42 2.18 -22.49
CA ILE A 93 12.30 1.74 -23.57
C ILE A 93 12.63 2.95 -24.44
N VAL A 94 13.92 3.22 -24.60
CA VAL A 94 14.43 4.38 -25.33
C VAL A 94 15.27 3.92 -26.51
N LEU A 95 14.94 4.35 -27.72
CA LEU A 95 15.73 4.10 -28.92
C LEU A 95 16.99 5.02 -28.96
N GLU A 96 17.98 4.69 -29.80
CA GLU A 96 19.22 5.46 -29.94
C GLU A 96 18.96 6.97 -30.16
N ASN A 97 17.93 7.31 -30.92
CA ASN A 97 17.55 8.72 -31.19
C ASN A 97 16.83 9.42 -30.03
N GLY A 98 16.72 8.80 -28.86
CA GLY A 98 16.03 9.33 -27.67
C GLY A 98 14.51 9.16 -27.68
N THR A 99 13.93 8.51 -28.70
CA THR A 99 12.50 8.27 -28.75
C THR A 99 12.08 7.20 -27.73
N ILE A 100 11.11 7.52 -26.88
CA ILE A 100 10.51 6.57 -25.94
C ILE A 100 9.41 5.80 -26.67
N VAL A 101 9.46 4.48 -26.62
CA VAL A 101 8.50 3.58 -27.26
C VAL A 101 7.92 2.60 -26.24
N ALA A 102 6.64 2.23 -26.43
CA ALA A 102 5.99 1.19 -25.62
C ALA A 102 6.46 -0.21 -26.03
N ASP A 103 6.66 -0.43 -27.35
CA ASP A 103 7.19 -1.67 -27.92
C ASP A 103 8.32 -1.32 -28.89
N PRO A 104 9.54 -1.79 -28.67
CA PRO A 104 10.66 -1.52 -29.56
C PRO A 104 10.70 -2.44 -30.78
N VAL A 105 9.95 -3.54 -30.80
CA VAL A 105 9.99 -4.53 -31.89
C VAL A 105 9.61 -3.92 -33.23
N GLY A 106 10.42 -4.15 -34.23
CA GLY A 106 10.24 -3.63 -35.60
C GLY A 106 10.74 -2.20 -35.80
N ASN A 107 11.12 -1.46 -34.75
CA ASN A 107 11.74 -0.15 -34.94
C ASN A 107 13.15 -0.28 -35.49
N LEU A 108 13.49 0.58 -36.45
CA LEU A 108 14.84 0.69 -37.00
C LEU A 108 15.70 1.54 -36.05
N SER A 109 16.66 0.90 -35.39
CA SER A 109 17.57 1.57 -34.45
C SER A 109 18.85 0.76 -34.36
N SER A 110 20.00 1.39 -34.15
CA SER A 110 21.27 0.72 -33.94
C SER A 110 21.44 0.21 -32.51
N SER A 111 20.67 0.76 -31.58
CA SER A 111 20.59 0.31 -30.19
C SER A 111 19.27 0.73 -29.55
N PHE A 112 18.93 0.10 -28.43
CA PHE A 112 17.86 0.54 -27.54
C PHE A 112 18.25 0.30 -26.08
N THR A 113 17.72 1.12 -25.18
CA THR A 113 17.91 0.98 -23.74
C THR A 113 16.60 0.58 -23.10
N ILE A 114 16.60 -0.51 -22.34
CA ILE A 114 15.49 -0.90 -21.46
C ILE A 114 15.85 -0.49 -20.03
N SER A 115 15.00 0.31 -19.40
CA SER A 115 15.05 0.58 -17.97
C SER A 115 13.93 -0.19 -17.27
N ALA A 116 14.22 -0.77 -16.11
CA ALA A 116 13.25 -1.46 -15.28
C ALA A 116 13.55 -1.33 -13.79
N GLN A 117 12.53 -1.48 -12.97
CA GLN A 117 12.67 -1.66 -11.54
C GLN A 117 12.75 -3.16 -11.25
N VAL A 118 13.87 -3.57 -10.65
CA VAL A 118 14.07 -4.91 -10.12
C VAL A 118 13.60 -4.90 -8.68
N ILE A 119 12.55 -5.64 -8.40
CA ILE A 119 11.91 -5.68 -7.08
C ILE A 119 12.49 -6.86 -6.30
N LEU A 120 13.25 -6.52 -5.27
CA LEU A 120 13.81 -7.48 -4.33
C LEU A 120 12.99 -7.49 -3.04
N ALA A 121 12.99 -8.62 -2.33
CA ALA A 121 12.33 -8.74 -1.05
C ALA A 121 13.17 -9.55 -0.05
N ASP A 122 12.87 -9.39 1.24
CA ASP A 122 13.44 -10.20 2.32
C ASP A 122 13.17 -11.69 2.04
N LYS A 123 14.24 -12.46 1.89
CA LYS A 123 14.21 -13.87 1.48
C LYS A 123 13.51 -14.76 2.51
N GLU A 124 13.69 -14.45 3.79
CA GLU A 124 13.08 -15.22 4.86
C GLU A 124 11.57 -14.99 4.92
N TYR A 125 11.14 -13.73 4.78
CA TYR A 125 9.71 -13.40 4.75
C TYR A 125 9.01 -14.03 3.53
N VAL A 126 9.65 -13.98 2.36
CA VAL A 126 9.17 -14.65 1.14
C VAL A 126 9.05 -16.16 1.36
N ARG A 127 10.05 -16.79 1.98
CA ARG A 127 10.03 -18.22 2.32
C ARG A 127 8.88 -18.57 3.26
N GLN A 128 8.64 -17.74 4.28
CA GLN A 128 7.53 -17.93 5.21
C GLN A 128 6.17 -17.83 4.50
N LEU A 129 5.99 -16.85 3.61
CA LEU A 129 4.77 -16.72 2.82
C LEU A 129 4.52 -17.99 1.97
N HIS A 130 5.50 -18.43 1.18
CA HIS A 130 5.37 -19.67 0.40
C HIS A 130 5.06 -20.89 1.27
N GLY A 131 5.67 -20.99 2.45
CA GLY A 131 5.41 -22.07 3.42
C GLY A 131 3.97 -22.10 3.90
N ILE A 132 3.41 -20.94 4.26
CA ILE A 132 2.03 -20.79 4.72
C ILE A 132 1.04 -21.18 3.60
N PHE A 133 1.20 -20.61 2.41
CA PHE A 133 0.32 -20.87 1.27
C PHE A 133 0.34 -22.34 0.87
N LYS A 134 1.51 -22.96 0.84
CA LYS A 134 1.66 -24.40 0.58
C LYS A 134 0.93 -25.27 1.62
N LYS A 135 0.94 -24.88 2.91
CA LYS A 135 0.24 -25.63 3.97
C LYS A 135 -1.28 -25.58 3.84
N VAL A 136 -1.83 -24.53 3.23
CA VAL A 136 -3.28 -24.45 2.91
C VAL A 136 -3.63 -24.97 1.51
N GLY A 137 -2.64 -25.53 0.78
CA GLY A 137 -2.85 -26.14 -0.53
C GLY A 137 -2.94 -25.14 -1.69
N LEU A 138 -2.45 -23.92 -1.51
CA LEU A 138 -2.39 -22.91 -2.56
C LEU A 138 -0.98 -22.75 -3.15
N GLU A 139 -0.91 -22.55 -4.46
CA GLU A 139 0.28 -22.09 -5.14
C GLU A 139 0.34 -20.54 -5.09
N VAL A 140 1.55 -19.99 -4.99
CA VAL A 140 1.79 -18.54 -5.05
C VAL A 140 2.20 -18.18 -6.48
N ASP A 141 1.29 -17.56 -7.24
CA ASP A 141 1.53 -17.15 -8.64
C ASP A 141 2.52 -15.98 -8.73
N GLY A 142 2.57 -15.16 -7.69
CA GLY A 142 3.51 -14.06 -7.59
C GLY A 142 3.38 -13.30 -6.27
N ILE A 143 4.44 -12.57 -5.92
CA ILE A 143 4.49 -11.71 -4.74
C ILE A 143 4.63 -10.27 -5.21
N VAL A 144 3.73 -9.39 -4.77
CA VAL A 144 3.62 -8.01 -5.25
C VAL A 144 3.66 -7.03 -4.06
N PRO A 145 4.44 -5.95 -4.11
CA PRO A 145 4.36 -4.89 -3.10
C PRO A 145 2.93 -4.32 -2.98
N VAL A 146 2.43 -4.11 -1.75
CA VAL A 146 1.07 -3.61 -1.49
C VAL A 146 0.75 -2.39 -2.36
N ALA A 147 1.59 -1.35 -2.32
CA ALA A 147 1.36 -0.11 -3.07
C ALA A 147 1.31 -0.30 -4.60
N LEU A 148 2.07 -1.27 -5.13
CA LEU A 148 2.05 -1.59 -6.56
C LEU A 148 0.76 -2.30 -6.94
N ALA A 149 0.26 -3.20 -6.09
CA ALA A 149 -1.02 -3.88 -6.29
C ALA A 149 -2.20 -2.89 -6.25
N GLU A 150 -2.16 -1.91 -5.34
CA GLU A 150 -3.21 -0.91 -5.18
C GLU A 150 -3.25 0.13 -6.30
N ARG A 151 -2.11 0.45 -6.90
CA ARG A 151 -1.94 1.56 -7.84
C ARG A 151 -3.05 1.63 -8.90
N ASN A 152 -3.32 0.54 -9.57
CA ASN A 152 -4.32 0.49 -10.64
C ASN A 152 -5.77 0.43 -10.15
N LEU A 153 -5.99 0.12 -8.87
CA LEU A 153 -7.32 0.07 -8.26
C LEU A 153 -7.76 1.42 -7.73
N ILE A 154 -6.84 2.20 -7.17
CA ILE A 154 -7.16 3.43 -6.44
C ILE A 154 -6.86 4.70 -7.22
N LEU A 155 -5.92 4.68 -8.18
CA LEU A 155 -5.60 5.85 -9.01
C LEU A 155 -6.53 5.95 -10.21
N ASP A 156 -6.95 7.16 -10.55
CA ASP A 156 -7.63 7.43 -11.81
C ASP A 156 -6.64 7.53 -12.99
N LYS A 157 -7.18 7.67 -14.23
CA LYS A 157 -6.34 7.70 -15.44
C LYS A 157 -5.35 8.85 -15.48
N ASN A 158 -5.72 10.01 -14.91
CA ASN A 158 -4.85 11.19 -14.89
C ASN A 158 -3.77 11.02 -13.82
N GLU A 159 -4.15 10.48 -12.67
CA GLU A 159 -3.23 10.19 -11.56
C GLU A 159 -2.16 9.15 -11.92
N LEU A 160 -2.47 8.21 -12.81
CA LEU A 160 -1.49 7.23 -13.32
C LEU A 160 -0.32 7.87 -14.08
N HIS A 161 -0.45 9.13 -14.49
CA HIS A 161 0.57 9.91 -15.22
C HIS A 161 1.17 11.06 -14.39
N ASP A 162 0.93 11.07 -13.08
CA ASP A 162 1.45 12.09 -12.17
C ASP A 162 2.44 11.49 -11.16
N ASN A 163 3.15 12.35 -10.45
CA ASN A 163 4.04 11.99 -9.36
C ASN A 163 3.23 11.88 -8.07
N ILE A 164 2.92 10.66 -7.66
CA ILE A 164 1.93 10.39 -6.62
C ILE A 164 2.52 9.56 -5.49
N MET A 165 2.12 9.89 -4.27
CA MET A 165 2.22 9.01 -3.12
C MET A 165 0.87 8.36 -2.85
N ILE A 166 0.83 7.04 -2.83
CA ILE A 166 -0.26 6.26 -2.25
C ILE A 166 0.04 6.09 -0.77
N LEU A 167 -0.93 6.43 0.07
CA LEU A 167 -0.86 6.32 1.51
C LEU A 167 -2.06 5.52 2.00
N ASP A 168 -1.85 4.22 2.22
CA ASP A 168 -2.87 3.33 2.78
C ASP A 168 -2.71 3.23 4.29
N ILE A 169 -3.63 3.84 5.04
CA ILE A 169 -3.67 3.77 6.50
C ILE A 169 -4.69 2.71 6.89
N GLY A 170 -4.18 1.49 7.08
CA GLY A 170 -4.96 0.34 7.53
C GLY A 170 -5.19 0.35 9.04
N ALA A 171 -5.59 -0.80 9.59
CA ALA A 171 -5.81 -0.97 11.03
C ALA A 171 -4.51 -0.83 11.82
N GLY A 172 -3.52 -1.70 11.58
CA GLY A 172 -2.27 -1.73 12.34
C GLY A 172 -1.03 -1.22 11.61
N ASN A 173 -1.16 -0.88 10.32
CA ASN A 173 -0.04 -0.42 9.48
C ASN A 173 -0.47 0.73 8.58
N THR A 174 0.51 1.56 8.25
CA THR A 174 0.44 2.54 7.17
C THR A 174 1.42 2.12 6.07
N TYR A 175 0.91 1.87 4.87
CA TYR A 175 1.71 1.54 3.69
C TYR A 175 1.95 2.78 2.85
N ILE A 176 3.19 2.94 2.39
CA ILE A 176 3.63 4.06 1.56
C ILE A 176 4.11 3.51 0.23
N GLY A 177 3.60 4.05 -0.86
CA GLY A 177 4.11 3.82 -2.21
C GLY A 177 4.28 5.13 -2.94
N VAL A 178 5.46 5.40 -3.49
CA VAL A 178 5.75 6.63 -4.24
C VAL A 178 6.06 6.28 -5.68
N PHE A 179 5.38 6.97 -6.59
CA PHE A 179 5.50 6.79 -8.03
C PHE A 179 5.89 8.12 -8.68
N GLU A 180 6.89 8.08 -9.55
CA GLU A 180 7.25 9.18 -10.46
C GLU A 180 6.73 8.77 -11.84
N VAL A 181 5.54 9.26 -12.18
CA VAL A 181 4.77 8.79 -13.34
C VAL A 181 4.55 7.26 -13.29
N THR A 182 5.27 6.50 -14.11
CA THR A 182 5.19 5.02 -14.14
C THR A 182 6.21 4.35 -13.23
N THR A 183 7.25 5.04 -12.84
CA THR A 183 8.38 4.51 -12.09
C THR A 183 8.01 4.34 -10.61
N PHE A 184 8.10 3.11 -10.11
CA PHE A 184 7.92 2.81 -8.68
C PHE A 184 9.18 3.18 -7.91
N LEU A 185 9.20 4.38 -7.30
CA LEU A 185 10.41 4.94 -6.68
C LEU A 185 10.70 4.40 -5.30
N TYR A 186 9.66 4.24 -4.48
CA TYR A 186 9.83 3.96 -3.07
C TYR A 186 8.62 3.24 -2.50
N THR A 187 8.87 2.35 -1.55
CA THR A 187 7.83 1.74 -0.72
C THR A 187 8.33 1.47 0.68
N ASN A 188 7.46 1.63 1.65
CA ASN A 188 7.71 1.26 3.05
C ASN A 188 6.40 0.91 3.74
N SER A 189 6.48 0.36 4.95
CA SER A 189 5.35 0.20 5.85
C SER A 189 5.72 0.56 7.28
N ILE A 190 4.90 1.39 7.90
CA ILE A 190 5.07 1.93 9.24
C ILE A 190 4.08 1.20 10.18
N PRO A 191 4.50 0.72 11.37
CA PRO A 191 3.65 -0.06 12.27
C PRO A 191 2.73 0.83 13.10
N VAL A 192 1.96 1.70 12.43
CA VAL A 192 0.96 2.59 13.02
C VAL A 192 -0.25 2.67 12.08
N GLY A 193 -1.45 2.77 12.63
CA GLY A 193 -2.69 2.84 11.86
C GLY A 193 -3.91 3.17 12.72
N GLY A 194 -5.10 2.85 12.23
CA GLY A 194 -6.37 3.16 12.86
C GLY A 194 -6.60 2.54 14.23
N ASP A 195 -5.94 1.40 14.53
CA ASP A 195 -6.01 0.76 15.85
C ASP A 195 -5.31 1.60 16.92
N ASN A 196 -4.29 2.37 16.56
CA ASN A 196 -3.66 3.30 17.48
C ASN A 196 -4.63 4.41 17.90
N ILE A 197 -5.45 4.92 16.96
CA ILE A 197 -6.50 5.89 17.28
C ILE A 197 -7.55 5.26 18.22
N THR A 198 -7.99 4.04 17.90
CA THR A 198 -8.95 3.30 18.75
C THR A 198 -8.41 3.06 20.16
N ASN A 199 -7.14 2.65 20.25
CA ASN A 199 -6.48 2.39 21.53
C ASN A 199 -6.36 3.66 22.39
N ASP A 200 -6.02 4.81 21.80
CA ASP A 200 -5.95 6.07 22.53
C ASP A 200 -7.31 6.49 23.08
N ILE A 201 -8.36 6.39 22.27
CA ILE A 201 -9.74 6.65 22.72
C ILE A 201 -10.10 5.72 23.88
N ALA A 202 -9.79 4.42 23.77
CA ALA A 202 -10.08 3.43 24.81
C ALA A 202 -9.36 3.74 26.13
N LEU A 203 -8.07 4.11 26.04
CA LEU A 203 -7.26 4.45 27.21
C LEU A 203 -7.70 5.74 27.88
N VAL A 204 -7.84 6.83 27.14
CA VAL A 204 -8.17 8.14 27.68
C VAL A 204 -9.59 8.17 28.26
N LEU A 205 -10.55 7.54 27.58
CA LEU A 205 -11.93 7.50 28.05
C LEU A 205 -12.20 6.36 29.03
N ASN A 206 -11.25 5.43 29.21
CA ASN A 206 -11.35 4.21 30.03
C ASN A 206 -12.54 3.33 29.62
N ILE A 207 -12.68 3.07 28.34
CA ILE A 207 -13.71 2.22 27.72
C ILE A 207 -13.09 0.99 27.04
N SER A 208 -13.91 0.09 26.51
CA SER A 208 -13.42 -1.02 25.71
C SER A 208 -12.98 -0.56 24.32
N GLU A 209 -12.04 -1.28 23.70
CA GLU A 209 -11.63 -1.01 22.31
C GLU A 209 -12.81 -1.09 21.33
N GLU A 210 -13.74 -2.03 21.54
CA GLU A 210 -14.95 -2.15 20.73
C GLU A 210 -15.83 -0.88 20.81
N GLU A 211 -16.01 -0.33 22.00
CA GLU A 211 -16.76 0.93 22.19
C GLU A 211 -16.00 2.12 21.60
N ALA A 212 -14.68 2.16 21.76
CA ALA A 212 -13.81 3.16 21.17
C ALA A 212 -13.85 3.15 19.63
N ASP A 213 -13.83 1.97 19.02
CA ASP A 213 -13.94 1.86 17.54
C ASP A 213 -15.31 2.33 17.04
N LYS A 214 -16.39 2.00 17.76
CA LYS A 214 -17.74 2.54 17.47
C LYS A 214 -17.78 4.06 17.53
N LEU A 215 -17.18 4.66 18.56
CA LEU A 215 -17.11 6.12 18.70
C LEU A 215 -16.28 6.76 17.59
N LYS A 216 -15.13 6.18 17.26
CA LYS A 216 -14.28 6.62 16.16
C LYS A 216 -15.04 6.64 14.83
N ARG A 217 -15.79 5.57 14.52
CA ARG A 217 -16.56 5.46 13.28
C ARG A 217 -17.74 6.41 13.24
N GLN A 218 -18.42 6.62 14.39
CA GLN A 218 -19.63 7.42 14.44
C GLN A 218 -19.35 8.93 14.50
N TYR A 219 -18.32 9.34 15.22
CA TYR A 219 -18.02 10.74 15.51
C TYR A 219 -16.67 11.21 14.99
N GLY A 220 -15.92 10.35 14.30
CA GLY A 220 -14.55 10.61 13.85
C GLY A 220 -14.43 11.88 13.01
N LEU A 221 -13.58 12.79 13.49
CA LEU A 221 -13.20 14.03 12.83
C LEU A 221 -11.73 14.29 13.11
N ALA A 222 -10.95 14.56 12.07
CA ALA A 222 -9.51 14.69 12.17
C ALA A 222 -9.03 16.05 12.68
N LEU A 223 -9.91 17.06 12.73
CA LEU A 223 -9.56 18.44 13.07
C LEU A 223 -10.66 19.07 13.94
N LYS A 224 -10.30 19.47 15.15
CA LYS A 224 -11.20 20.12 16.13
C LYS A 224 -11.82 21.43 15.60
N SER A 225 -11.08 22.16 14.76
CA SER A 225 -11.55 23.40 14.14
C SER A 225 -12.77 23.25 13.22
N PHE A 226 -13.15 22.02 12.85
CA PHE A 226 -14.33 21.72 12.03
C PHE A 226 -15.52 21.20 12.85
N ILE A 227 -15.50 21.37 14.16
CA ILE A 227 -16.66 21.03 15.00
C ILE A 227 -17.74 22.07 14.80
N ASP A 228 -18.88 21.65 14.23
CA ASP A 228 -20.05 22.52 14.08
C ASP A 228 -20.83 22.66 15.39
N ASN A 229 -21.01 21.54 16.11
CA ASN A 229 -21.73 21.46 17.38
C ASN A 229 -20.98 20.56 18.36
N ASP A 230 -20.71 21.09 19.55
CA ASP A 230 -20.05 20.36 20.62
C ASP A 230 -21.07 19.64 21.53
N ASN A 231 -21.74 18.66 20.93
CA ASN A 231 -22.78 17.87 21.60
C ASN A 231 -22.19 16.92 22.65
N ASP A 232 -23.02 16.59 23.64
CA ASP A 232 -22.70 15.56 24.62
C ASP A 232 -22.79 14.16 24.01
N ILE A 233 -21.80 13.32 24.30
CA ILE A 233 -21.78 11.89 23.98
C ILE A 233 -21.96 11.11 25.26
N ILE A 234 -23.00 10.27 25.33
CA ILE A 234 -23.27 9.44 26.49
C ILE A 234 -22.58 8.07 26.31
N LEU A 235 -21.56 7.85 27.13
CA LEU A 235 -20.91 6.54 27.25
C LEU A 235 -21.72 5.70 28.24
N LYS A 236 -22.26 4.59 27.77
CA LYS A 236 -23.05 3.69 28.59
C LYS A 236 -22.18 2.98 29.63
N LYS A 237 -22.76 2.64 30.78
CA LYS A 237 -22.15 1.80 31.80
C LYS A 237 -21.61 0.51 31.15
N SER A 238 -20.35 0.18 31.42
CA SER A 238 -19.66 -1.02 30.95
C SER A 238 -18.98 -1.73 32.13
N LYS A 239 -18.30 -2.86 31.83
CA LYS A 239 -17.46 -3.54 32.84
C LYS A 239 -16.31 -2.65 33.37
N ARG A 240 -15.85 -1.68 32.59
CA ARG A 240 -14.77 -0.74 32.96
C ARG A 240 -15.30 0.54 33.62
N THR A 241 -16.54 0.95 33.28
CA THR A 241 -17.17 2.17 33.82
C THR A 241 -18.39 1.79 34.67
N ALA A 242 -18.33 2.08 35.97
CA ALA A 242 -19.42 1.73 36.91
C ALA A 242 -20.72 2.51 36.70
N LYS A 243 -20.66 3.66 36.00
CA LYS A 243 -21.80 4.58 35.73
C LYS A 243 -21.69 5.08 34.27
N ASN A 244 -22.81 5.59 33.76
CA ASN A 244 -22.77 6.35 32.51
C ASN A 244 -21.86 7.56 32.67
N LYS A 245 -21.02 7.84 31.67
CA LYS A 245 -20.16 9.00 31.59
C LYS A 245 -20.62 9.88 30.43
N ILE A 246 -20.64 11.16 30.62
CA ILE A 246 -20.91 12.15 29.58
C ILE A 246 -19.59 12.80 29.23
N ILE A 247 -19.26 12.87 27.96
CA ILE A 247 -18.11 13.59 27.42
C ILE A 247 -18.56 14.58 26.36
N LYS A 248 -17.79 15.61 26.12
CA LYS A 248 -17.99 16.49 24.97
C LYS A 248 -17.45 15.85 23.70
N ARG A 249 -18.10 16.11 22.57
CA ARG A 249 -17.61 15.69 21.27
C ARG A 249 -16.19 16.22 21.02
N SER A 250 -15.88 17.42 21.46
CA SER A 250 -14.56 18.04 21.37
C SER A 250 -13.47 17.26 22.09
N GLU A 251 -13.77 16.63 23.25
CA GLU A 251 -12.81 15.78 23.98
C GLU A 251 -12.43 14.54 23.15
N LEU A 252 -13.41 13.89 22.52
CA LEU A 252 -13.17 12.75 21.65
C LEU A 252 -12.33 13.14 20.41
N ILE A 253 -12.69 14.27 19.80
CA ILE A 253 -12.03 14.75 18.59
C ILE A 253 -10.59 15.16 18.89
N GLU A 254 -10.29 15.74 20.04
CA GLU A 254 -8.93 16.08 20.44
C GLU A 254 -8.02 14.86 20.53
N ILE A 255 -8.52 13.73 21.02
CA ILE A 255 -7.80 12.47 21.06
C ILE A 255 -7.51 11.97 19.62
N ILE A 256 -8.52 12.02 18.75
CA ILE A 256 -8.42 11.58 17.35
C ILE A 256 -7.43 12.47 16.58
N GLU A 257 -7.56 13.80 16.68
CA GLU A 257 -6.71 14.78 16.01
C GLU A 257 -5.25 14.57 16.36
N ALA A 258 -4.91 14.44 17.65
CA ALA A 258 -3.56 14.23 18.12
C ALA A 258 -2.90 12.98 17.48
N ARG A 259 -3.64 11.87 17.39
CA ARG A 259 -3.11 10.65 16.78
C ARG A 259 -3.03 10.74 15.25
N VAL A 260 -4.00 11.34 14.61
CA VAL A 260 -4.01 11.58 13.16
C VAL A 260 -2.81 12.46 12.77
N GLU A 261 -2.56 13.55 13.52
CA GLU A 261 -1.40 14.41 13.32
C GLU A 261 -0.08 13.64 13.48
N GLU A 262 0.02 12.80 14.51
CA GLU A 262 1.22 11.97 14.71
C GLU A 262 1.45 11.00 13.55
N ILE A 263 0.42 10.31 13.05
CA ILE A 263 0.54 9.40 11.90
C ILE A 263 1.10 10.15 10.68
N PHE A 264 0.51 11.29 10.31
CA PHE A 264 1.00 12.08 9.18
C PHE A 264 2.40 12.68 9.43
N SER A 265 2.73 13.04 10.68
CA SER A 265 4.07 13.51 11.04
C SER A 265 5.14 12.43 10.88
N ILE A 266 4.83 11.17 11.22
CA ILE A 266 5.72 10.03 10.99
C ILE A 266 5.92 9.83 9.48
N VAL A 267 4.85 9.84 8.69
CA VAL A 267 4.93 9.74 7.21
C VAL A 267 5.76 10.88 6.64
N ASN A 268 5.54 12.12 7.10
CA ASN A 268 6.29 13.29 6.62
C ASN A 268 7.79 13.18 6.91
N ARG A 269 8.15 12.71 8.10
CA ARG A 269 9.56 12.43 8.44
C ARG A 269 10.16 11.36 7.54
N GLU A 270 9.41 10.29 7.28
CA GLU A 270 9.86 9.19 6.43
C GLU A 270 10.18 9.67 5.01
N ILE A 271 9.24 10.30 4.31
CA ILE A 271 9.45 10.77 2.93
C ILE A 271 10.50 11.89 2.84
N THR A 272 10.67 12.67 3.91
CA THR A 272 11.70 13.71 3.98
C THR A 272 13.08 13.10 4.17
N SER A 273 13.23 12.13 5.09
CA SER A 273 14.51 11.45 5.35
C SER A 273 15.03 10.68 4.14
N GLN A 274 14.12 10.16 3.30
CA GLN A 274 14.44 9.49 2.04
C GLN A 274 14.74 10.48 0.89
N GLY A 275 14.60 11.78 1.09
CA GLY A 275 14.84 12.80 0.08
C GLY A 275 13.85 12.80 -1.09
N ILE A 276 12.69 12.13 -0.93
CA ILE A 276 11.70 11.95 -2.01
C ILE A 276 10.51 12.90 -1.93
N LYS A 277 10.36 13.64 -0.83
CA LYS A 277 9.21 14.53 -0.61
C LYS A 277 9.02 15.53 -1.74
N ALA A 278 10.09 16.14 -2.24
CA ALA A 278 10.05 17.12 -3.32
C ALA A 278 9.58 16.56 -4.67
N LYS A 279 9.57 15.25 -4.83
CA LYS A 279 9.10 14.55 -6.03
C LYS A 279 7.59 14.21 -5.99
N ILE A 280 6.90 14.47 -4.89
CA ILE A 280 5.49 14.10 -4.70
C ILE A 280 4.63 15.33 -4.97
N ASN A 281 3.80 15.28 -6.01
CA ASN A 281 2.85 16.34 -6.35
C ASN A 281 1.54 16.19 -5.58
N ASN A 282 1.05 14.96 -5.44
CA ASN A 282 -0.23 14.65 -4.83
C ASN A 282 -0.15 13.39 -3.96
N VAL A 283 -1.01 13.31 -2.95
CA VAL A 283 -1.18 12.13 -2.10
C VAL A 283 -2.58 11.58 -2.29
N VAL A 284 -2.67 10.29 -2.58
CA VAL A 284 -3.93 9.55 -2.57
C VAL A 284 -4.00 8.75 -1.28
N LEU A 285 -4.90 9.17 -0.40
CA LEU A 285 -5.13 8.58 0.91
C LEU A 285 -6.22 7.50 0.80
N THR A 286 -5.92 6.33 1.30
CA THR A 286 -6.84 5.19 1.38
C THR A 286 -6.69 4.44 2.70
N GLY A 287 -7.42 3.34 2.87
CA GLY A 287 -7.35 2.48 4.05
C GLY A 287 -8.42 2.76 5.09
N GLN A 288 -9.01 1.67 5.61
CA GLN A 288 -10.14 1.72 6.54
C GLN A 288 -9.78 2.31 7.92
N GLY A 289 -8.49 2.46 8.23
CA GLY A 289 -8.04 3.09 9.48
C GLY A 289 -8.28 4.60 9.54
N ILE A 290 -8.44 5.27 8.37
CA ILE A 290 -8.45 6.73 8.28
C ILE A 290 -9.57 7.30 7.40
N VAL A 291 -9.97 6.63 6.31
CA VAL A 291 -10.92 7.21 5.33
C VAL A 291 -12.29 7.51 5.91
N ASN A 292 -12.67 6.84 6.98
CA ASN A 292 -13.93 7.08 7.70
C ASN A 292 -13.84 8.21 8.76
N ILE A 293 -12.66 8.82 8.93
CA ILE A 293 -12.47 9.98 9.79
C ILE A 293 -12.63 11.24 8.95
N ASN A 294 -13.69 11.99 9.20
CA ASN A 294 -13.98 13.20 8.43
C ASN A 294 -12.81 14.20 8.49
N LYS A 295 -12.52 14.88 7.37
CA LYS A 295 -11.41 15.85 7.25
C LYS A 295 -10.01 15.27 7.42
N SER A 296 -9.83 13.96 7.27
CA SER A 296 -8.51 13.32 7.29
C SER A 296 -7.64 13.78 6.10
N ASP A 297 -8.23 14.06 4.95
CA ASP A 297 -7.58 14.67 3.79
C ASP A 297 -7.03 16.07 4.09
N VAL A 298 -7.82 16.89 4.79
CA VAL A 298 -7.42 18.25 5.19
C VAL A 298 -6.28 18.17 6.22
N ALA A 299 -6.38 17.30 7.23
CA ALA A 299 -5.32 17.07 8.20
C ALA A 299 -4.03 16.59 7.51
N GLY A 300 -4.14 15.63 6.59
CA GLY A 300 -3.02 15.16 5.78
C GLY A 300 -2.36 16.27 4.97
N LYS A 301 -3.15 17.11 4.30
CA LYS A 301 -2.65 18.27 3.55
C LYS A 301 -1.88 19.25 4.44
N ILE A 302 -2.37 19.53 5.64
CA ILE A 302 -1.72 20.42 6.60
C ILE A 302 -0.38 19.83 7.05
N CYS A 303 -0.36 18.57 7.49
CA CYS A 303 0.83 17.93 8.05
C CYS A 303 1.91 17.63 7.00
N LEU A 304 1.51 17.21 5.80
CA LEU A 304 2.43 16.85 4.72
C LEU A 304 2.87 18.07 3.90
N ASN A 305 2.07 19.14 3.88
CA ASN A 305 2.19 20.28 2.97
C ASN A 305 2.21 19.85 1.50
N ILE A 306 1.38 18.85 1.16
CA ILE A 306 1.16 18.30 -0.17
C ILE A 306 -0.35 18.15 -0.33
N PRO A 307 -0.96 18.38 -1.50
CA PRO A 307 -2.37 18.08 -1.76
C PRO A 307 -2.71 16.62 -1.43
N VAL A 308 -3.80 16.39 -0.70
CA VAL A 308 -4.28 15.06 -0.31
C VAL A 308 -5.71 14.87 -0.79
N LYS A 309 -5.99 13.71 -1.39
CA LYS A 309 -7.30 13.29 -1.85
C LYS A 309 -7.61 11.91 -1.28
N ILE A 310 -8.82 11.67 -0.80
CA ILE A 310 -9.28 10.34 -0.38
C ILE A 310 -9.72 9.56 -1.61
N SER A 311 -9.25 8.30 -1.70
CA SER A 311 -9.76 7.30 -2.64
C SER A 311 -10.17 6.04 -1.91
N THR A 312 -11.35 5.54 -2.21
CA THR A 312 -11.90 4.27 -1.69
C THR A 312 -11.78 3.13 -2.69
N GLY A 313 -11.05 3.36 -3.78
CA GLY A 313 -10.92 2.44 -4.90
C GLY A 313 -12.04 2.56 -5.93
N ARG A 314 -11.80 2.00 -7.10
CA ARG A 314 -12.82 1.91 -8.15
C ARG A 314 -13.82 0.82 -7.79
N ALA A 315 -15.09 1.10 -7.99
CA ALA A 315 -16.13 0.07 -7.89
C ALA A 315 -15.87 -1.01 -8.96
N ILE A 316 -15.45 -2.19 -8.52
CA ILE A 316 -15.38 -3.37 -9.38
C ILE A 316 -16.83 -3.86 -9.52
N SER A 317 -17.43 -3.71 -10.70
CA SER A 317 -18.86 -3.98 -10.94
C SER A 317 -19.29 -5.42 -10.61
N THR A 318 -18.34 -6.35 -10.64
CA THR A 318 -18.56 -7.77 -10.36
C THR A 318 -18.41 -8.16 -8.89
N VAL A 319 -17.92 -7.24 -8.03
CA VAL A 319 -17.71 -7.52 -6.61
C VAL A 319 -18.91 -7.03 -5.81
N LYS A 320 -19.44 -7.88 -4.92
CA LYS A 320 -20.54 -7.50 -4.03
C LYS A 320 -20.16 -6.31 -3.14
N PRO A 321 -21.11 -5.43 -2.79
CA PRO A 321 -20.83 -4.23 -1.98
C PRO A 321 -20.12 -4.51 -0.64
N ALA A 322 -20.31 -5.70 -0.07
CA ALA A 322 -19.65 -6.09 1.19
C ALA A 322 -18.11 -6.24 1.07
N TYR A 323 -17.58 -6.35 -0.16
CA TYR A 323 -16.15 -6.55 -0.44
C TYR A 323 -15.52 -5.38 -1.20
N ARG A 324 -16.24 -4.24 -1.31
CA ARG A 324 -15.77 -3.01 -1.97
C ARG A 324 -15.09 -2.06 -1.01
#